data_3d15102b297468cf26375983c004562e
#
_entry.id   3d15102b297468cf26375983c004562e
#
_cell.length_a   1.000
_cell.length_b   1.000
_cell.length_c   1.000
_cell.angle_alpha   90.00
_cell.angle_beta   90.00
_cell.angle_gamma   90.00
#
_symmetry.space_group_name_H-M   'P 1'
#
loop_
_entity.id
_entity.type
_entity.pdbx_description
1 polymer ?
#
loop_
_entity_poly.entity_id
_entity_poly.type
_entity_poly.pdbx_seq_one_letter_code
_entity_poly.pdbx_strand_id
1 'polypeptide(L)'
;MKSAKILLVEDEPIIAADLQSQLNKHGIDICDILDNGASVLNYLKSNTPDLIIIDINLLGDIDGIDIAHHLNSLNIPFIFLTSNDDTSTFTRAKITSPQAFITKPYRIKDLLFSIELALSEYTTKEDKKIEFLSDRIFIKSRNSLEKVMFNQILFLEANGAYTKIVTFKKTHILSHSIKYTDSKINVDYIIQVHRSYRVNVHNVDRLEESYLYCGEHKIPVSRTYKETLLAFFKTI
;
A
#
# COMPACT_ATOMS: atom_id res chain seq x y z
N MET A 1 -3.07 9.77 -23.39
CA MET A 1 -2.58 9.54 -22.00
C MET A 1 -1.19 10.15 -21.93
N LYS A 2 -0.83 10.89 -20.89
CA LYS A 2 0.51 11.45 -20.72
C LYS A 2 1.45 10.28 -20.45
N SER A 3 2.54 10.16 -21.21
CA SER A 3 3.55 9.13 -20.96
C SER A 3 4.17 9.38 -19.58
N ALA A 4 4.31 8.34 -18.74
CA ALA A 4 4.93 8.46 -17.43
C ALA A 4 6.42 8.83 -17.60
N LYS A 5 6.90 9.75 -16.78
CA LYS A 5 8.30 10.18 -16.77
C LYS A 5 9.11 9.28 -15.85
N ILE A 6 9.87 8.36 -16.41
CA ILE A 6 10.72 7.45 -15.64
C ILE A 6 12.17 7.91 -15.76
N LEU A 7 12.81 8.14 -14.60
CA LEU A 7 14.24 8.44 -14.51
C LEU A 7 14.99 7.12 -14.25
N LEU A 8 16.11 6.91 -14.95
CA LEU A 8 17.02 5.80 -14.70
C LEU A 8 18.30 6.33 -14.03
N VAL A 9 18.74 5.65 -12.96
CA VAL A 9 19.99 5.96 -12.24
C VAL A 9 20.85 4.72 -12.25
N GLU A 10 21.93 4.76 -13.04
CA GLU A 10 22.83 3.64 -13.31
C GLU A 10 24.21 4.21 -13.72
N ASP A 11 25.26 3.86 -13.03
CA ASP A 11 26.61 4.37 -13.27
C ASP A 11 27.38 3.60 -14.35
N GLU A 12 26.90 2.42 -14.77
CA GLU A 12 27.45 1.66 -15.89
C GLU A 12 26.74 2.01 -17.21
N PRO A 13 27.36 2.78 -18.14
CA PRO A 13 26.68 3.28 -19.35
C PRO A 13 26.13 2.17 -20.25
N ILE A 14 26.81 1.01 -20.29
CA ILE A 14 26.40 -0.14 -21.12
C ILE A 14 25.10 -0.74 -20.56
N ILE A 15 25.00 -0.88 -19.24
CA ILE A 15 23.81 -1.41 -18.56
C ILE A 15 22.65 -0.41 -18.73
N ALA A 16 22.91 0.86 -18.53
CA ALA A 16 21.90 1.91 -18.70
C ALA A 16 21.33 1.93 -20.13
N ALA A 17 22.20 1.86 -21.16
CA ALA A 17 21.79 1.85 -22.56
C ALA A 17 21.00 0.58 -22.93
N ASP A 18 21.42 -0.59 -22.45
CA ASP A 18 20.71 -1.84 -22.69
C ASP A 18 19.32 -1.79 -22.06
N LEU A 19 19.23 -1.37 -20.79
CA LEU A 19 17.97 -1.26 -20.07
C LEU A 19 17.01 -0.25 -20.75
N GLN A 20 17.50 0.92 -21.14
CA GLN A 20 16.74 1.90 -21.89
C GLN A 20 16.19 1.30 -23.19
N SER A 21 17.07 0.59 -23.97
CA SER A 21 16.64 -0.06 -25.21
C SER A 21 15.55 -1.11 -24.98
N GLN A 22 15.69 -1.91 -23.92
CA GLN A 22 14.69 -2.93 -23.58
C GLN A 22 13.36 -2.30 -23.16
N LEU A 23 13.37 -1.27 -22.33
CA LEU A 23 12.15 -0.57 -21.89
C LEU A 23 11.45 0.13 -23.06
N ASN A 24 12.20 0.78 -23.93
CA ASN A 24 11.65 1.46 -25.14
C ASN A 24 10.94 0.46 -26.08
N LYS A 25 11.45 -0.77 -26.24
CA LYS A 25 10.78 -1.83 -27.03
C LYS A 25 9.39 -2.19 -26.47
N HIS A 26 9.17 -1.93 -25.21
CA HIS A 26 7.90 -2.18 -24.51
C HIS A 26 7.06 -0.90 -24.32
N GLY A 27 7.42 0.20 -24.99
CA GLY A 27 6.67 1.45 -24.95
C GLY A 27 6.86 2.28 -23.67
N ILE A 28 7.93 1.99 -22.92
CA ILE A 28 8.30 2.75 -21.73
C ILE A 28 9.47 3.67 -22.08
N ASP A 29 9.24 4.98 -22.04
CA ASP A 29 10.26 5.98 -22.33
C ASP A 29 10.96 6.42 -21.04
N ILE A 30 12.30 6.38 -21.06
CA ILE A 30 13.15 6.94 -20.00
C ILE A 30 13.36 8.42 -20.30
N CYS A 31 12.93 9.28 -19.37
CA CYS A 31 13.02 10.73 -19.55
C CYS A 31 14.43 11.29 -19.39
N ASP A 32 15.27 10.61 -18.59
CA ASP A 32 16.70 10.94 -18.44
C ASP A 32 17.45 9.74 -17.83
N ILE A 33 18.78 9.72 -17.98
CA ILE A 33 19.71 8.74 -17.39
C ILE A 33 20.77 9.51 -16.62
N LEU A 34 20.92 9.22 -15.35
CA LEU A 34 21.91 9.83 -14.47
C LEU A 34 22.85 8.76 -13.90
N ASP A 35 24.11 9.08 -13.78
CA ASP A 35 25.18 8.15 -13.44
C ASP A 35 25.69 8.28 -12.00
N ASN A 36 25.20 9.23 -11.21
CA ASN A 36 25.64 9.45 -9.85
C ASN A 36 24.58 10.17 -8.99
N GLY A 37 24.69 10.00 -7.67
CA GLY A 37 23.73 10.56 -6.71
C GLY A 37 23.66 12.08 -6.69
N ALA A 38 24.79 12.78 -6.87
CA ALA A 38 24.81 14.26 -6.87
C ALA A 38 24.00 14.83 -8.04
N SER A 39 24.11 14.23 -9.23
CA SER A 39 23.34 14.57 -10.42
C SER A 39 21.85 14.34 -10.19
N VAL A 40 21.47 13.24 -9.50
CA VAL A 40 20.06 12.95 -9.14
C VAL A 40 19.52 14.03 -8.23
N LEU A 41 20.20 14.35 -7.13
CA LEU A 41 19.76 15.38 -6.20
C LEU A 41 19.61 16.76 -6.85
N ASN A 42 20.51 17.07 -7.80
CA ASN A 42 20.39 18.33 -8.55
C ASN A 42 19.22 18.32 -9.55
N TYR A 43 19.00 17.20 -10.24
CA TYR A 43 17.87 17.01 -11.16
C TYR A 43 16.52 17.19 -10.48
N LEU A 44 16.38 16.63 -9.28
CA LEU A 44 15.14 16.69 -8.48
C LEU A 44 14.78 18.09 -7.97
N LYS A 45 15.70 19.07 -8.01
CA LYS A 45 15.37 20.47 -7.64
C LYS A 45 14.39 21.13 -8.61
N SER A 46 14.39 20.70 -9.88
CA SER A 46 13.60 21.32 -10.95
C SER A 46 12.73 20.33 -11.73
N ASN A 47 12.85 19.03 -11.45
CA ASN A 47 12.11 17.99 -12.14
C ASN A 47 11.45 17.05 -11.13
N THR A 48 10.27 16.54 -11.49
CA THR A 48 9.53 15.55 -10.71
C THR A 48 9.21 14.37 -11.63
N PRO A 49 10.02 13.29 -11.60
CA PRO A 49 9.69 12.06 -12.33
C PRO A 49 8.54 11.33 -11.64
N ASP A 50 7.80 10.55 -12.42
CA ASP A 50 6.68 9.73 -11.91
C ASP A 50 7.18 8.43 -11.25
N LEU A 51 8.39 7.97 -11.63
CA LEU A 51 9.07 6.80 -11.07
C LEU A 51 10.58 6.93 -11.28
N ILE A 52 11.37 6.41 -10.35
CA ILE A 52 12.82 6.30 -10.50
C ILE A 52 13.24 4.83 -10.39
N ILE A 53 14.06 4.38 -11.34
CA ILE A 53 14.73 3.07 -11.29
C ILE A 53 16.17 3.35 -10.87
N ILE A 54 16.65 2.73 -9.78
CA ILE A 54 17.92 3.08 -9.15
C ILE A 54 18.77 1.84 -8.94
N ASP A 55 20.03 1.86 -9.41
CA ASP A 55 21.02 0.91 -8.89
C ASP A 55 21.40 1.31 -7.46
N ILE A 56 21.48 0.33 -6.57
CA ILE A 56 21.93 0.56 -5.19
C ILE A 56 23.40 0.94 -5.15
N ASN A 57 24.23 0.27 -5.97
CA ASN A 57 25.68 0.37 -5.92
C ASN A 57 26.22 1.45 -6.88
N LEU A 58 25.80 2.69 -6.69
CA LEU A 58 26.32 3.81 -7.47
C LEU A 58 27.72 4.20 -7.00
N LEU A 59 28.58 4.59 -7.93
CA LEU A 59 29.90 5.15 -7.64
C LEU A 59 29.77 6.57 -7.04
N GLY A 60 30.54 6.85 -5.99
CA GLY A 60 30.62 8.17 -5.35
C GLY A 60 30.19 8.17 -3.89
N ASP A 61 30.04 9.39 -3.32
CA ASP A 61 29.72 9.58 -1.90
C ASP A 61 28.24 9.38 -1.55
N ILE A 62 27.37 9.30 -2.57
CA ILE A 62 25.90 9.17 -2.42
C ILE A 62 25.49 7.90 -3.16
N ASP A 63 25.14 6.86 -2.39
CA ASP A 63 24.63 5.60 -2.92
C ASP A 63 23.15 5.64 -3.28
N GLY A 64 22.62 4.56 -3.90
CA GLY A 64 21.21 4.46 -4.25
C GLY A 64 20.28 4.50 -3.05
N ILE A 65 20.74 4.06 -1.87
CA ILE A 65 19.96 4.10 -0.63
C ILE A 65 19.85 5.52 -0.09
N ASP A 66 20.92 6.31 -0.18
CA ASP A 66 20.89 7.74 0.21
C ASP A 66 19.93 8.53 -0.67
N ILE A 67 19.92 8.27 -1.98
CA ILE A 67 18.94 8.82 -2.91
C ILE A 67 17.51 8.45 -2.46
N ALA A 68 17.28 7.17 -2.15
CA ALA A 68 15.96 6.68 -1.76
C ALA A 68 15.42 7.36 -0.49
N HIS A 69 16.27 7.65 0.50
CA HIS A 69 15.88 8.44 1.67
C HIS A 69 15.39 9.83 1.27
N HIS A 70 16.03 10.47 0.31
CA HIS A 70 15.61 11.77 -0.20
C HIS A 70 14.28 11.69 -0.96
N LEU A 71 14.08 10.65 -1.78
CA LEU A 71 12.86 10.41 -2.55
C LEU A 71 11.63 10.23 -1.65
N ASN A 72 11.79 9.57 -0.49
CA ASN A 72 10.73 9.43 0.47
C ASN A 72 10.20 10.78 0.99
N SER A 73 11.09 11.76 1.17
CA SER A 73 10.68 13.11 1.58
C SER A 73 9.89 13.86 0.50
N LEU A 74 10.11 13.48 -0.77
CA LEU A 74 9.42 14.03 -1.94
C LEU A 74 8.20 13.20 -2.36
N ASN A 75 7.95 12.05 -1.71
CA ASN A 75 6.94 11.07 -2.08
C ASN A 75 7.07 10.59 -3.55
N ILE A 76 8.27 10.44 -4.08
CA ILE A 76 8.51 9.91 -5.41
C ILE A 76 8.73 8.39 -5.30
N PRO A 77 7.97 7.55 -6.02
CA PRO A 77 8.16 6.10 -5.99
C PRO A 77 9.45 5.70 -6.69
N PHE A 78 10.06 4.60 -6.22
CA PHE A 78 11.27 4.08 -6.81
C PHE A 78 11.35 2.55 -6.73
N ILE A 79 12.14 1.99 -7.66
CA ILE A 79 12.44 0.56 -7.74
C ILE A 79 13.96 0.43 -7.66
N PHE A 80 14.45 -0.47 -6.82
CA PHE A 80 15.86 -0.82 -6.81
C PHE A 80 16.18 -1.91 -7.83
N LEU A 81 17.24 -1.68 -8.61
CA LEU A 81 17.98 -2.72 -9.32
C LEU A 81 19.29 -2.96 -8.55
N THR A 82 19.65 -4.21 -8.29
CA THR A 82 20.87 -4.50 -7.53
C THR A 82 21.51 -5.78 -7.98
N SER A 83 22.84 -5.78 -8.07
CA SER A 83 23.66 -6.98 -8.26
C SER A 83 24.06 -7.64 -6.94
N ASN A 84 23.66 -7.06 -5.79
CA ASN A 84 24.16 -7.47 -4.49
C ASN A 84 23.13 -8.30 -3.73
N ASP A 85 23.53 -9.52 -3.35
CA ASP A 85 22.78 -10.42 -2.47
C ASP A 85 23.16 -10.20 -0.97
N ASP A 86 23.89 -9.12 -0.64
CA ASP A 86 24.31 -8.85 0.73
C ASP A 86 23.13 -8.45 1.62
N THR A 87 22.95 -9.25 2.68
CA THR A 87 21.85 -9.10 3.64
C THR A 87 21.87 -7.73 4.34
N SER A 88 23.04 -7.12 4.53
CA SER A 88 23.19 -5.82 5.19
C SER A 88 22.64 -4.69 4.30
N THR A 89 23.02 -4.68 3.03
CA THR A 89 22.54 -3.72 2.02
C THR A 89 21.02 -3.86 1.82
N PHE A 90 20.52 -5.10 1.74
CA PHE A 90 19.08 -5.34 1.64
C PHE A 90 18.32 -4.79 2.86
N THR A 91 18.87 -4.98 4.08
CA THR A 91 18.22 -4.49 5.31
C THR A 91 18.17 -2.96 5.34
N ARG A 92 19.23 -2.27 4.94
CA ARG A 92 19.27 -0.80 4.82
C ARG A 92 18.27 -0.31 3.76
N ALA A 93 18.28 -0.92 2.59
CA ALA A 93 17.43 -0.52 1.48
C ALA A 93 15.94 -0.79 1.77
N LYS A 94 15.58 -1.85 2.50
CA LYS A 94 14.20 -2.16 2.90
C LYS A 94 13.56 -1.05 3.76
N ILE A 95 14.33 -0.36 4.60
CA ILE A 95 13.85 0.72 5.46
C ILE A 95 13.34 1.90 4.63
N THR A 96 13.86 2.09 3.41
CA THR A 96 13.43 3.15 2.50
C THR A 96 12.10 2.87 1.80
N SER A 97 11.46 1.71 2.05
CA SER A 97 10.15 1.34 1.49
C SER A 97 10.06 1.45 -0.04
N PRO A 98 10.95 0.81 -0.82
CA PRO A 98 10.87 0.80 -2.28
C PRO A 98 9.62 0.07 -2.76
N GLN A 99 9.14 0.40 -3.95
CA GLN A 99 8.02 -0.31 -4.59
C GLN A 99 8.41 -1.75 -4.99
N ALA A 100 9.67 -1.96 -5.37
CA ALA A 100 10.21 -3.29 -5.64
C ALA A 100 11.74 -3.34 -5.48
N PHE A 101 12.23 -4.56 -5.24
CA PHE A 101 13.63 -4.94 -5.38
C PHE A 101 13.76 -5.92 -6.53
N ILE A 102 14.66 -5.65 -7.47
CA ILE A 102 14.92 -6.51 -8.61
C ILE A 102 16.42 -6.82 -8.66
N THR A 103 16.74 -8.11 -8.52
CA THR A 103 18.14 -8.57 -8.50
C THR A 103 18.63 -8.82 -9.92
N LYS A 104 19.82 -8.30 -10.26
CA LYS A 104 20.52 -8.57 -11.51
C LYS A 104 21.18 -9.98 -11.44
N PRO A 105 21.07 -10.84 -12.49
CA PRO A 105 20.34 -10.63 -13.73
C PRO A 105 18.84 -10.82 -13.58
N TYR A 106 18.03 -9.97 -14.19
CA TYR A 106 16.57 -10.01 -14.11
C TYR A 106 15.93 -10.30 -15.48
N ARG A 107 14.69 -10.77 -15.44
CA ARG A 107 13.87 -10.85 -16.65
C ARG A 107 13.16 -9.51 -16.85
N ILE A 108 13.20 -8.99 -18.07
CA ILE A 108 12.56 -7.70 -18.39
C ILE A 108 11.07 -7.68 -18.00
N LYS A 109 10.36 -8.82 -18.10
CA LYS A 109 8.95 -8.94 -17.71
C LYS A 109 8.73 -8.64 -16.22
N ASP A 110 9.64 -9.04 -15.35
CA ASP A 110 9.51 -8.82 -13.90
C ASP A 110 9.68 -7.32 -13.58
N LEU A 111 10.59 -6.65 -14.28
CA LEU A 111 10.76 -5.20 -14.19
C LEU A 111 9.54 -4.45 -14.73
N LEU A 112 9.01 -4.85 -15.89
CA LEU A 112 7.81 -4.23 -16.47
C LEU A 112 6.60 -4.31 -15.53
N PHE A 113 6.36 -5.47 -14.91
CA PHE A 113 5.29 -5.62 -13.91
C PHE A 113 5.51 -4.73 -12.69
N SER A 114 6.75 -4.61 -12.22
CA SER A 114 7.08 -3.75 -11.09
C SER A 114 6.89 -2.28 -11.40
N ILE A 115 7.25 -1.84 -12.62
CA ILE A 115 7.01 -0.48 -13.11
C ILE A 115 5.51 -0.20 -13.18
N GLU A 116 4.73 -1.10 -13.79
CA GLU A 116 3.28 -0.95 -13.92
C GLU A 116 2.61 -0.88 -12.54
N LEU A 117 3.01 -1.73 -11.61
CA LEU A 117 2.49 -1.73 -10.24
C LEU A 117 2.84 -0.42 -9.52
N ALA A 118 4.11 0.00 -9.57
CA ALA A 118 4.58 1.23 -8.93
C ALA A 118 3.84 2.48 -9.46
N LEU A 119 3.67 2.59 -10.78
CA LEU A 119 2.95 3.69 -11.41
C LEU A 119 1.45 3.62 -11.11
N SER A 120 0.85 2.43 -11.03
CA SER A 120 -0.58 2.29 -10.70
C SER A 120 -0.89 2.69 -9.27
N GLU A 121 -0.02 2.37 -8.32
CA GLU A 121 -0.15 2.80 -6.93
C GLU A 121 0.09 4.29 -6.75
N TYR A 122 0.92 4.90 -7.60
CA TYR A 122 1.24 6.32 -7.53
C TYR A 122 0.21 7.19 -8.26
N THR A 123 -0.29 6.77 -9.42
CA THR A 123 -1.42 7.41 -10.10
C THR A 123 -2.67 7.40 -9.22
N THR A 124 -2.85 6.35 -8.37
CA THR A 124 -3.91 6.34 -7.36
C THR A 124 -3.69 7.35 -6.23
N LYS A 125 -2.50 7.94 -6.06
CA LYS A 125 -2.30 9.06 -5.10
C LYS A 125 -2.60 10.44 -5.69
N GLU A 126 -2.39 10.67 -6.98
CA GLU A 126 -2.71 11.96 -7.64
C GLU A 126 -4.07 11.97 -8.35
N ASP A 127 -4.50 10.86 -8.97
CA ASP A 127 -5.85 10.66 -9.51
C ASP A 127 -6.84 10.12 -8.45
N LYS A 128 -6.63 10.38 -7.17
CA LYS A 128 -7.65 10.22 -6.14
C LYS A 128 -8.81 11.18 -6.33
N LYS A 129 -9.38 11.08 -7.55
CA LYS A 129 -10.78 11.34 -7.82
C LYS A 129 -11.46 10.30 -8.71
N ILE A 130 -10.85 9.16 -8.96
CA ILE A 130 -11.56 7.91 -8.78
C ILE A 130 -11.23 7.56 -7.33
N GLU A 131 -12.04 8.00 -6.39
CA GLU A 131 -12.24 7.31 -5.15
C GLU A 131 -12.45 5.85 -5.54
N PHE A 132 -11.39 5.06 -5.57
CA PHE A 132 -11.55 3.63 -5.39
C PHE A 132 -12.39 3.59 -4.15
N LEU A 133 -13.60 3.15 -4.30
CA LEU A 133 -14.67 3.12 -3.33
C LEU A 133 -14.12 2.67 -1.97
N SER A 134 -13.21 3.49 -1.40
CA SER A 134 -12.55 3.30 -0.11
C SER A 134 -13.54 3.35 1.05
N ASP A 135 -14.80 3.67 0.72
CA ASP A 135 -15.93 3.75 1.62
C ASP A 135 -16.86 2.52 1.53
N ARG A 136 -16.55 1.53 0.66
CA ARG A 136 -17.45 0.40 0.39
C ARG A 136 -16.73 -0.88 -0.03
N ILE A 137 -17.42 -2.00 0.15
CA ILE A 137 -17.05 -3.31 -0.37
C ILE A 137 -18.20 -3.87 -1.21
N PHE A 138 -17.88 -4.70 -2.20
CA PHE A 138 -18.87 -5.46 -2.96
C PHE A 138 -18.85 -6.93 -2.53
N ILE A 139 -19.99 -7.40 -2.06
CA ILE A 139 -20.17 -8.79 -1.64
C ILE A 139 -20.79 -9.56 -2.80
N LYS A 140 -20.12 -10.64 -3.22
CA LYS A 140 -20.60 -11.52 -4.28
C LYS A 140 -21.71 -12.43 -3.72
N SER A 141 -22.91 -12.30 -4.27
CA SER A 141 -24.03 -13.23 -4.13
C SER A 141 -24.11 -14.09 -5.40
N ARG A 142 -24.97 -15.12 -5.41
CA ARG A 142 -25.02 -16.11 -6.52
C ARG A 142 -24.92 -15.50 -7.92
N ASN A 143 -25.65 -14.42 -8.22
CA ASN A 143 -25.69 -13.78 -9.54
C ASN A 143 -25.52 -12.25 -9.48
N SER A 144 -25.08 -11.68 -8.38
CA SER A 144 -24.97 -10.24 -8.21
C SER A 144 -23.80 -9.84 -7.32
N LEU A 145 -23.35 -8.60 -7.49
CA LEU A 145 -22.46 -7.91 -6.56
C LEU A 145 -23.30 -6.92 -5.76
N GLU A 146 -23.34 -7.11 -4.47
CA GLU A 146 -24.06 -6.24 -3.57
C GLU A 146 -23.13 -5.25 -2.89
N LYS A 147 -23.42 -3.96 -3.02
CA LYS A 147 -22.66 -2.88 -2.41
C LYS A 147 -22.98 -2.75 -0.92
N VAL A 148 -21.94 -2.73 -0.09
CA VAL A 148 -22.01 -2.44 1.35
C VAL A 148 -21.09 -1.28 1.67
N MET A 149 -21.67 -0.17 2.14
CA MET A 149 -20.90 1.00 2.57
C MET A 149 -20.30 0.75 3.95
N PHE A 150 -19.04 1.15 4.18
CA PHE A 150 -18.36 0.90 5.45
C PHE A 150 -19.02 1.64 6.63
N ASN A 151 -19.56 2.82 6.41
CA ASN A 151 -20.31 3.55 7.44
C ASN A 151 -21.62 2.84 7.86
N GLN A 152 -22.13 1.93 7.04
CA GLN A 152 -23.32 1.12 7.35
C GLN A 152 -22.98 -0.15 8.15
N ILE A 153 -21.70 -0.53 8.22
CA ILE A 153 -21.25 -1.70 9.00
C ILE A 153 -21.32 -1.35 10.49
N LEU A 154 -22.01 -2.17 11.26
CA LEU A 154 -22.00 -2.12 12.72
C LEU A 154 -20.80 -2.86 13.26
N PHE A 155 -20.63 -4.12 12.85
CA PHE A 155 -19.51 -4.95 13.26
C PHE A 155 -19.30 -6.14 12.33
N LEU A 156 -18.14 -6.78 12.49
CA LEU A 156 -17.79 -8.07 11.89
C LEU A 156 -17.77 -9.11 13.00
N GLU A 157 -18.33 -10.28 12.74
CA GLU A 157 -18.33 -11.43 13.65
C GLU A 157 -17.70 -12.66 12.97
N ALA A 158 -16.69 -13.26 13.61
CA ALA A 158 -16.17 -14.55 13.19
C ALA A 158 -17.13 -15.68 13.61
N ASN A 159 -17.53 -16.52 12.67
CA ASN A 159 -18.37 -17.68 12.90
C ASN A 159 -17.76 -18.92 12.21
N GLY A 160 -16.83 -19.59 12.89
CA GLY A 160 -16.05 -20.68 12.33
C GLY A 160 -15.20 -20.23 11.13
N ALA A 161 -15.41 -20.83 9.96
CA ALA A 161 -14.73 -20.48 8.70
C ALA A 161 -15.35 -19.27 7.99
N TYR A 162 -16.43 -18.71 8.52
CA TYR A 162 -17.21 -17.63 7.91
C TYR A 162 -17.05 -16.33 8.70
N THR A 163 -17.31 -15.21 8.02
CA THR A 163 -17.45 -13.90 8.65
C THR A 163 -18.83 -13.35 8.37
N LYS A 164 -19.51 -12.89 9.41
CA LYS A 164 -20.72 -12.09 9.26
C LYS A 164 -20.36 -10.61 9.26
N ILE A 165 -20.83 -9.87 8.25
CA ILE A 165 -20.84 -8.40 8.24
C ILE A 165 -22.25 -7.99 8.63
N VAL A 166 -22.40 -7.42 9.80
CA VAL A 166 -23.67 -6.91 10.30
C VAL A 166 -23.78 -5.43 9.99
N THR A 167 -24.84 -5.05 9.31
CA THR A 167 -25.13 -3.67 8.93
C THR A 167 -26.46 -3.23 9.55
N PHE A 168 -26.78 -1.93 9.48
CA PHE A 168 -28.09 -1.43 9.90
C PHE A 168 -29.28 -2.09 9.20
N LYS A 169 -29.06 -2.64 7.98
CA LYS A 169 -30.16 -3.19 7.16
C LYS A 169 -30.26 -4.70 7.23
N LYS A 170 -29.11 -5.39 7.23
CA LYS A 170 -29.06 -6.85 7.18
C LYS A 170 -27.68 -7.40 7.51
N THR A 171 -27.61 -8.71 7.66
CA THR A 171 -26.38 -9.46 7.84
C THR A 171 -25.96 -10.13 6.54
N HIS A 172 -24.67 -9.97 6.18
CA HIS A 172 -24.05 -10.70 5.08
C HIS A 172 -23.12 -11.77 5.63
N ILE A 173 -23.12 -12.95 5.03
CA ILE A 173 -22.25 -14.07 5.41
C ILE A 173 -21.24 -14.30 4.30
N LEU A 174 -19.95 -14.25 4.64
CA LEU A 174 -18.84 -14.44 3.72
C LEU A 174 -18.09 -15.71 4.04
N SER A 175 -17.74 -16.49 3.01
CA SER A 175 -16.92 -17.71 3.13
C SER A 175 -15.42 -17.38 3.28
N HIS A 176 -15.10 -16.39 4.12
CA HIS A 176 -13.75 -15.93 4.39
C HIS A 176 -13.55 -15.70 5.89
N SER A 177 -12.31 -15.80 6.36
CA SER A 177 -11.98 -15.49 7.76
C SER A 177 -12.16 -13.99 8.05
N ILE A 178 -12.41 -13.66 9.33
CA ILE A 178 -12.52 -12.26 9.77
C ILE A 178 -11.25 -11.46 9.48
N LYS A 179 -10.07 -12.07 9.57
CA LYS A 179 -8.79 -11.44 9.25
C LYS A 179 -8.69 -11.06 7.78
N TYR A 180 -9.13 -11.95 6.88
CA TYR A 180 -9.17 -11.66 5.43
C TYR A 180 -10.19 -10.57 5.11
N THR A 181 -11.40 -10.66 5.68
CA THR A 181 -12.44 -9.65 5.46
C THR A 181 -12.00 -8.27 5.94
N ASP A 182 -11.39 -8.19 7.11
CA ASP A 182 -10.83 -6.98 7.69
C ASP A 182 -9.74 -6.34 6.81
N SER A 183 -8.83 -7.15 6.27
CA SER A 183 -7.77 -6.64 5.37
C SER A 183 -8.32 -6.07 4.04
N LYS A 184 -9.53 -6.45 3.64
CA LYS A 184 -10.21 -5.90 2.46
C LYS A 184 -11.00 -4.63 2.74
N ILE A 185 -11.47 -4.47 3.98
CA ILE A 185 -12.14 -3.24 4.44
C ILE A 185 -11.10 -2.18 4.74
N ASN A 186 -10.04 -2.52 5.50
CA ASN A 186 -8.85 -1.72 5.79
C ASN A 186 -9.14 -0.25 6.11
N VAL A 187 -9.98 -0.01 7.13
CA VAL A 187 -10.30 1.34 7.63
C VAL A 187 -9.97 1.44 9.12
N ASP A 188 -9.51 2.59 9.56
CA ASP A 188 -8.98 2.79 10.92
C ASP A 188 -10.06 2.78 12.01
N TYR A 189 -11.33 2.99 11.63
CA TYR A 189 -12.45 3.06 12.56
C TYR A 189 -13.23 1.73 12.71
N ILE A 190 -12.82 0.65 12.02
CA ILE A 190 -13.31 -0.72 12.29
C ILE A 190 -12.21 -1.47 13.02
N ILE A 191 -12.29 -1.49 14.34
CA ILE A 191 -11.24 -1.98 15.22
C ILE A 191 -11.57 -3.31 15.87
N GLN A 192 -10.53 -4.06 16.22
CA GLN A 192 -10.71 -5.30 16.95
C GLN A 192 -11.02 -5.04 18.42
N VAL A 193 -12.11 -5.63 18.93
CA VAL A 193 -12.56 -5.53 20.33
C VAL A 193 -12.58 -6.87 21.04
N HIS A 194 -12.57 -7.96 20.27
CA HIS A 194 -12.54 -9.33 20.75
C HIS A 194 -11.87 -10.24 19.71
N ARG A 195 -11.40 -11.43 20.08
CA ARG A 195 -10.84 -12.39 19.11
C ARG A 195 -11.77 -12.70 17.94
N SER A 196 -13.09 -12.58 18.15
CA SER A 196 -14.13 -12.88 17.16
C SER A 196 -14.89 -11.66 16.69
N TYR A 197 -14.58 -10.44 17.14
CA TYR A 197 -15.34 -9.25 16.80
C TYR A 197 -14.43 -8.08 16.42
N ARG A 198 -14.85 -7.37 15.35
CA ARG A 198 -14.38 -6.03 14.99
C ARG A 198 -15.57 -5.11 14.90
N VAL A 199 -15.46 -3.91 15.42
CA VAL A 199 -16.58 -2.97 15.56
C VAL A 199 -16.24 -1.65 14.88
N ASN A 200 -17.21 -1.10 14.18
CA ASN A 200 -17.15 0.27 13.71
C ASN A 200 -17.40 1.22 14.88
N VAL A 201 -16.37 1.93 15.31
CA VAL A 201 -16.45 2.82 16.50
C VAL A 201 -17.41 3.98 16.31
N HIS A 202 -17.70 4.39 15.06
CA HIS A 202 -18.70 5.44 14.78
C HIS A 202 -20.12 5.00 15.04
N ASN A 203 -20.38 3.68 15.10
CA ASN A 203 -21.70 3.10 15.28
C ASN A 203 -21.86 2.45 16.67
N VAL A 204 -21.01 2.81 17.63
CA VAL A 204 -21.12 2.38 19.02
C VAL A 204 -22.04 3.34 19.78
N ASP A 205 -23.11 2.82 20.33
CA ASP A 205 -24.09 3.61 21.09
C ASP A 205 -23.73 3.69 22.58
N ARG A 206 -23.18 2.59 23.14
CA ARG A 206 -22.89 2.47 24.56
C ARG A 206 -21.75 1.50 24.82
N LEU A 207 -20.91 1.81 25.79
CA LEU A 207 -19.88 0.93 26.32
C LEU A 207 -20.15 0.66 27.80
N GLU A 208 -20.23 -0.61 28.16
CA GLU A 208 -20.26 -1.09 29.52
C GLU A 208 -18.93 -1.78 29.88
N GLU A 209 -18.78 -2.27 31.10
CA GLU A 209 -17.53 -2.78 31.63
C GLU A 209 -16.83 -3.83 30.71
N SER A 210 -17.60 -4.78 30.17
CA SER A 210 -17.10 -5.89 29.33
C SER A 210 -17.86 -6.05 28.02
N TYR A 211 -18.73 -5.11 27.67
CA TYR A 211 -19.58 -5.17 26.48
C TYR A 211 -19.73 -3.78 25.86
N LEU A 212 -19.86 -3.75 24.54
CA LEU A 212 -20.32 -2.58 23.80
C LEU A 212 -21.64 -2.91 23.08
N TYR A 213 -22.36 -1.87 22.72
CA TYR A 213 -23.65 -1.98 22.05
C TYR A 213 -23.63 -1.19 20.74
N CYS A 214 -24.11 -1.83 19.68
CA CYS A 214 -24.40 -1.21 18.38
C CYS A 214 -25.85 -1.52 18.04
N GLY A 215 -26.75 -0.57 18.21
CA GLY A 215 -28.19 -0.82 18.20
C GLY A 215 -28.59 -1.82 19.28
N GLU A 216 -29.30 -2.87 18.90
CA GLU A 216 -29.72 -3.96 19.81
C GLU A 216 -28.64 -5.03 20.04
N HIS A 217 -27.51 -4.92 19.35
CA HIS A 217 -26.44 -5.93 19.40
C HIS A 217 -25.51 -5.71 20.58
N LYS A 218 -25.40 -6.71 21.45
CA LYS A 218 -24.46 -6.75 22.57
C LYS A 218 -23.19 -7.51 22.17
N ILE A 219 -22.04 -6.85 22.17
CA ILE A 219 -20.76 -7.34 21.65
C ILE A 219 -19.75 -7.42 22.79
N PRO A 220 -19.10 -8.57 23.03
CA PRO A 220 -18.10 -8.71 24.09
C PRO A 220 -16.81 -7.95 23.77
N VAL A 221 -16.24 -7.30 24.78
CA VAL A 221 -14.95 -6.62 24.70
C VAL A 221 -13.94 -7.35 25.58
N SER A 222 -12.85 -7.83 24.97
CA SER A 222 -11.75 -8.45 25.73
C SER A 222 -10.91 -7.39 26.43
N ARG A 223 -10.38 -7.72 27.62
CA ARG A 223 -9.51 -6.82 28.41
C ARG A 223 -8.34 -6.27 27.58
N THR A 224 -7.73 -7.10 26.73
CA THR A 224 -6.62 -6.74 25.85
C THR A 224 -6.91 -5.59 24.90
N TYR A 225 -8.16 -5.42 24.45
CA TYR A 225 -8.55 -4.41 23.46
C TYR A 225 -9.27 -3.20 24.08
N LYS A 226 -9.53 -3.24 25.40
CA LYS A 226 -10.32 -2.19 26.07
C LYS A 226 -9.64 -0.82 26.03
N GLU A 227 -8.32 -0.76 26.26
CA GLU A 227 -7.57 0.49 26.25
C GLU A 227 -7.54 1.11 24.83
N THR A 228 -7.28 0.27 23.81
CA THR A 228 -7.32 0.69 22.42
C THR A 228 -8.69 1.23 22.01
N LEU A 229 -9.76 0.56 22.46
CA LEU A 229 -11.14 1.00 22.20
C LEU A 229 -11.44 2.34 22.88
N LEU A 230 -11.03 2.52 24.14
CA LEU A 230 -11.27 3.75 24.90
C LEU A 230 -10.57 4.97 24.28
N ALA A 231 -9.43 4.78 23.60
CA ALA A 231 -8.71 5.86 22.93
C ALA A 231 -9.52 6.53 21.79
N PHE A 232 -10.54 5.85 21.26
CA PHE A 232 -11.44 6.42 20.25
C PHE A 232 -12.57 7.28 20.85
N PHE A 233 -12.82 7.21 22.16
CA PHE A 233 -13.92 7.93 22.78
C PHE A 233 -13.39 9.09 23.64
N LYS A 234 -13.94 10.29 23.41
CA LYS A 234 -13.74 11.42 24.31
C LYS A 234 -14.72 11.26 25.48
N THR A 235 -14.20 11.06 26.69
CA THR A 235 -15.00 11.04 27.91
C THR A 235 -14.97 12.42 28.57
N ILE A 236 -16.12 12.85 29.12
CA ILE A 236 -16.28 14.06 29.92
C ILE A 236 -16.17 13.70 31.40
#